data_3d20e3e1c415c9b4407feb963d3d95d5
#
_entry.id   3d20e3e1c415c9b4407feb963d3d95d5
#
_cell.length_a   1.000
_cell.length_b   1.000
_cell.length_c   1.000
_cell.angle_alpha   90.00
_cell.angle_beta   90.00
_cell.angle_gamma   90.00
#
_symmetry.space_group_name_H-M   'P 1'
#
loop_
_entity.id
_entity.type
_entity.pdbx_description
1 polymer ?
#
loop_
_entity_poly.entity_id
_entity_poly.type
_entity_poly.pdbx_seq_one_letter_code
_entity_poly.pdbx_strand_id
1 'polypeptide(L)'
;MTDSLNFDNSKEEEKEALLTEIEKNARWYVVHTYTGYENRVADKIQMMIDNEQNPDIIDVNVPTEEYVEVKNDKKKVKTRKLFPGYVMVKMNVTNKSWYIIRNTQGVTGFVGPDGDPVPLTKAEVRKFGVKEKEPVFNIKVKPGDDVNIIAGPFKDFVAKIEEVDLEKGNIKAYVDMFGRDTLIDLEYSDIEEI
;
A
#
# COMPACT_ATOMS: atom_id res chain seq x y z
N MET A 1 5.23 18.96 -36.33
CA MET A 1 5.22 17.54 -35.85
C MET A 1 5.59 17.46 -34.38
N THR A 2 5.14 18.40 -33.52
CA THR A 2 5.51 18.47 -32.09
C THR A 2 4.30 18.42 -31.15
N ASP A 3 3.07 18.37 -31.69
CA ASP A 3 1.86 18.39 -30.81
C ASP A 3 1.39 17.00 -30.32
N SER A 4 1.86 15.91 -30.91
CA SER A 4 1.41 14.57 -30.55
C SER A 4 2.12 14.00 -29.31
N LEU A 5 3.32 14.47 -28.99
CA LEU A 5 4.11 13.97 -27.86
C LEU A 5 3.68 14.60 -26.51
N ASN A 6 3.13 15.81 -26.53
CA ASN A 6 2.63 16.49 -25.33
C ASN A 6 1.24 15.98 -24.89
N PHE A 7 0.45 15.42 -25.83
CA PHE A 7 -0.91 14.94 -25.52
C PHE A 7 -0.90 13.54 -24.88
N ASP A 8 0.15 12.78 -25.11
CA ASP A 8 0.32 11.43 -24.53
C ASP A 8 0.84 11.50 -23.09
N ASN A 9 1.78 12.41 -22.83
CA ASN A 9 2.38 12.61 -21.50
C ASN A 9 1.35 13.12 -20.46
N SER A 10 0.45 14.02 -20.87
CA SER A 10 -0.58 14.56 -19.96
C SER A 10 -1.62 13.51 -19.54
N LYS A 11 -1.94 12.55 -20.42
CA LYS A 11 -2.85 11.44 -20.10
C LYS A 11 -2.22 10.39 -19.21
N GLU A 12 -0.93 10.16 -19.32
CA GLU A 12 -0.18 9.27 -18.45
C GLU A 12 -0.07 9.86 -17.04
N GLU A 13 0.22 11.17 -16.93
CA GLU A 13 0.26 11.89 -15.65
C GLU A 13 -1.11 11.91 -14.96
N GLU A 14 -2.20 12.15 -15.68
CA GLU A 14 -3.56 12.08 -15.15
C GLU A 14 -3.93 10.65 -14.68
N LYS A 15 -3.53 9.62 -15.42
CA LYS A 15 -3.75 8.21 -15.06
C LYS A 15 -2.98 7.85 -13.80
N GLU A 16 -1.72 8.29 -13.69
CA GLU A 16 -0.86 8.01 -12.54
C GLU A 16 -1.38 8.73 -11.27
N ALA A 17 -1.81 9.99 -11.40
CA ALA A 17 -2.43 10.73 -10.31
C ALA A 17 -3.72 10.07 -9.83
N LEU A 18 -4.57 9.59 -10.75
CA LEU A 18 -5.81 8.89 -10.42
C LEU A 18 -5.53 7.57 -9.69
N LEU A 19 -4.55 6.78 -10.15
CA LEU A 19 -4.15 5.53 -9.50
C LEU A 19 -3.63 5.78 -8.08
N THR A 20 -2.85 6.84 -7.88
CA THR A 20 -2.35 7.23 -6.57
C THR A 20 -3.49 7.60 -5.61
N GLU A 21 -4.51 8.30 -6.09
CA GLU A 21 -5.69 8.64 -5.30
C GLU A 21 -6.53 7.40 -4.96
N ILE A 22 -6.69 6.49 -5.91
CA ILE A 22 -7.37 5.20 -5.71
C ILE A 22 -6.65 4.39 -4.63
N GLU A 23 -5.33 4.31 -4.65
CA GLU A 23 -4.52 3.59 -3.66
C GLU A 23 -4.62 4.19 -2.26
N LYS A 24 -4.64 5.53 -2.13
CA LYS A 24 -4.79 6.24 -0.85
C LYS A 24 -6.13 5.97 -0.18
N ASN A 25 -7.20 5.85 -0.97
CA ASN A 25 -8.55 5.62 -0.48
C ASN A 25 -8.85 4.15 -0.19
N ALA A 26 -8.09 3.23 -0.77
CA ALA A 26 -8.29 1.80 -0.60
C ALA A 26 -8.07 1.34 0.85
N ARG A 27 -8.89 0.39 1.27
CA ARG A 27 -8.82 -0.23 2.59
C ARG A 27 -8.75 -1.74 2.46
N TRP A 28 -8.24 -2.39 3.49
CA TRP A 28 -8.21 -3.84 3.59
C TRP A 28 -9.55 -4.37 4.08
N TYR A 29 -10.05 -5.41 3.41
CA TYR A 29 -11.27 -6.14 3.75
C TYR A 29 -10.98 -7.63 3.86
N VAL A 30 -11.75 -8.33 4.67
CA VAL A 30 -11.66 -9.78 4.79
C VAL A 30 -12.74 -10.45 3.96
N VAL A 31 -12.32 -11.42 3.20
CA VAL A 31 -13.20 -12.24 2.35
C VAL A 31 -13.16 -13.68 2.86
N HIS A 32 -14.31 -14.27 3.07
CA HIS A 32 -14.44 -15.66 3.45
C HIS A 32 -14.46 -16.56 2.21
N THR A 33 -13.69 -17.64 2.26
CA THR A 33 -13.55 -18.62 1.17
C THR A 33 -13.80 -20.03 1.68
N TYR A 34 -13.99 -20.98 0.79
CA TYR A 34 -13.92 -22.38 1.17
C TYR A 34 -12.51 -22.71 1.66
N THR A 35 -12.42 -23.46 2.77
CA THR A 35 -11.13 -23.89 3.32
C THR A 35 -10.34 -24.69 2.29
N GLY A 36 -9.08 -24.29 2.06
CA GLY A 36 -8.22 -24.87 1.03
C GLY A 36 -8.26 -24.15 -0.32
N TYR A 37 -9.19 -23.21 -0.52
CA TYR A 37 -9.30 -22.42 -1.75
C TYR A 37 -8.59 -21.06 -1.64
N GLU A 38 -8.05 -20.70 -0.49
CA GLU A 38 -7.50 -19.37 -0.21
C GLU A 38 -6.46 -18.96 -1.26
N ASN A 39 -5.48 -19.83 -1.55
CA ASN A 39 -4.44 -19.52 -2.53
C ASN A 39 -5.03 -19.39 -3.94
N ARG A 40 -5.95 -20.29 -4.32
CA ARG A 40 -6.61 -20.20 -5.64
C ARG A 40 -7.42 -18.92 -5.81
N VAL A 41 -8.08 -18.47 -4.74
CA VAL A 41 -8.82 -17.20 -4.74
C VAL A 41 -7.85 -16.05 -4.85
N ALA A 42 -6.76 -16.07 -4.06
CA ALA A 42 -5.73 -15.04 -4.13
C ALA A 42 -5.08 -14.96 -5.51
N ASP A 43 -4.69 -16.11 -6.09
CA ASP A 43 -4.10 -16.16 -7.44
C ASP A 43 -5.04 -15.58 -8.50
N LYS A 44 -6.35 -15.86 -8.41
CA LYS A 44 -7.33 -15.29 -9.35
C LYS A 44 -7.49 -13.79 -9.21
N ILE A 45 -7.54 -13.31 -7.96
CA ILE A 45 -7.63 -11.86 -7.70
C ILE A 45 -6.35 -11.19 -8.16
N GLN A 46 -5.17 -11.78 -7.91
CA GLN A 46 -3.89 -11.26 -8.38
C GLN A 46 -3.84 -11.18 -9.90
N MET A 47 -4.30 -12.20 -10.62
CA MET A 47 -4.41 -12.15 -12.07
C MET A 47 -5.32 -11.03 -12.58
N MET A 48 -6.39 -10.70 -11.84
CA MET A 48 -7.27 -9.57 -12.19
C MET A 48 -6.56 -8.23 -11.98
N ILE A 49 -5.74 -8.12 -10.93
CA ILE A 49 -4.91 -6.95 -10.65
C ILE A 49 -3.86 -6.78 -11.74
N ASP A 50 -3.10 -7.83 -12.04
CA ASP A 50 -2.02 -7.83 -13.03
C ASP A 50 -2.52 -7.50 -14.46
N ASN A 51 -3.76 -7.88 -14.77
CA ASN A 51 -4.41 -7.57 -16.05
C ASN A 51 -5.18 -6.23 -16.04
N GLU A 52 -5.05 -5.42 -15.00
CA GLU A 52 -5.75 -4.12 -14.86
C GLU A 52 -7.27 -4.19 -15.09
N GLN A 53 -7.91 -5.32 -14.77
CA GLN A 53 -9.34 -5.52 -15.04
C GLN A 53 -10.24 -4.60 -14.22
N ASN A 54 -9.78 -4.22 -13.02
CA ASN A 54 -10.46 -3.26 -12.17
C ASN A 54 -9.45 -2.50 -11.30
N PRO A 55 -9.26 -1.20 -11.53
CA PRO A 55 -8.31 -0.37 -10.77
C PRO A 55 -8.68 -0.21 -9.29
N ASP A 56 -9.94 -0.46 -8.92
CA ASP A 56 -10.38 -0.40 -7.53
C ASP A 56 -9.87 -1.57 -6.67
N ILE A 57 -9.37 -2.66 -7.28
CA ILE A 57 -8.80 -3.82 -6.58
C ILE A 57 -7.28 -3.73 -6.69
N ILE A 58 -6.60 -3.53 -5.57
CA ILE A 58 -5.19 -3.09 -5.54
C ILE A 58 -4.24 -4.20 -5.10
N ASP A 59 -4.64 -4.98 -4.10
CA ASP A 59 -3.75 -6.00 -3.54
C ASP A 59 -4.57 -7.15 -2.92
N VAL A 60 -3.95 -8.33 -2.83
CA VAL A 60 -4.54 -9.49 -2.20
C VAL A 60 -3.50 -10.22 -1.36
N ASN A 61 -3.89 -10.68 -0.18
CA ASN A 61 -3.00 -11.38 0.72
C ASN A 61 -3.70 -12.57 1.41
N VAL A 62 -2.99 -13.70 1.50
CA VAL A 62 -3.39 -14.83 2.34
C VAL A 62 -2.54 -14.77 3.61
N PRO A 63 -3.13 -14.51 4.79
CA PRO A 63 -2.39 -14.41 6.03
C PRO A 63 -1.67 -15.70 6.37
N THR A 64 -0.35 -15.68 6.38
CA THR A 64 0.51 -16.83 6.67
C THR A 64 1.55 -16.48 7.72
N GLU A 65 1.98 -17.45 8.49
CA GLU A 65 3.12 -17.34 9.38
C GLU A 65 4.15 -18.43 9.08
N GLU A 66 5.40 -18.11 9.29
CA GLU A 66 6.50 -19.05 9.21
C GLU A 66 6.73 -19.66 10.60
N TYR A 67 6.88 -20.98 10.64
CA TYR A 67 7.27 -21.70 11.85
C TYR A 67 8.38 -22.69 11.56
N VAL A 68 9.23 -22.94 12.55
CA VAL A 68 10.34 -23.87 12.44
C VAL A 68 9.91 -25.23 12.93
N GLU A 69 9.86 -26.20 12.04
CA GLU A 69 9.70 -27.61 12.40
C GLU A 69 11.07 -28.26 12.57
N VAL A 70 11.30 -28.85 13.74
CA VAL A 70 12.53 -29.61 13.99
C VAL A 70 12.19 -31.10 13.85
N LYS A 71 12.73 -31.75 12.82
CA LYS A 71 12.58 -33.21 12.60
C LYS A 71 13.95 -33.80 12.29
N ASN A 72 14.36 -34.83 13.07
CA ASN A 72 15.65 -35.50 12.94
C ASN A 72 16.85 -34.53 12.97
N ASP A 73 16.88 -33.62 13.96
CA ASP A 73 17.90 -32.57 14.14
C ASP A 73 18.06 -31.59 12.96
N LYS A 74 17.17 -31.64 12.00
CA LYS A 74 17.12 -30.69 10.88
C LYS A 74 16.00 -29.70 11.10
N LYS A 75 16.36 -28.42 11.14
CA LYS A 75 15.39 -27.30 11.17
C LYS A 75 14.87 -27.06 9.77
N LYS A 76 13.55 -27.11 9.58
CA LYS A 76 12.88 -26.70 8.34
C LYS A 76 11.92 -25.60 8.65
N VAL A 77 12.03 -24.49 7.93
CA VAL A 77 11.02 -23.44 7.95
C VAL A 77 9.83 -23.91 7.14
N LYS A 78 8.67 -23.89 7.74
CA LYS A 78 7.39 -24.19 7.09
C LYS A 78 6.44 -23.03 7.25
N THR A 79 5.57 -22.84 6.29
CA THR A 79 4.53 -21.80 6.30
C THR A 79 3.19 -22.43 6.61
N ARG A 80 2.44 -21.84 7.53
CA ARG A 80 1.04 -22.20 7.78
C ARG A 80 0.14 -20.99 7.64
N LYS A 81 -1.13 -21.23 7.26
CA LYS A 81 -2.13 -20.16 7.22
C LYS A 81 -2.52 -19.77 8.62
N LEU A 82 -2.48 -18.47 8.91
CA LEU A 82 -2.93 -17.94 10.21
C LEU A 82 -4.44 -18.11 10.38
N PHE A 83 -5.18 -17.87 9.30
CA PHE A 83 -6.64 -17.93 9.30
C PHE A 83 -7.13 -18.72 8.09
N PRO A 84 -7.32 -20.07 8.24
CA PRO A 84 -7.88 -20.90 7.18
C PRO A 84 -9.30 -20.43 6.79
N GLY A 85 -9.57 -20.35 5.50
CA GLY A 85 -10.85 -19.88 4.97
C GLY A 85 -10.97 -18.37 4.81
N TYR A 86 -9.89 -17.62 5.02
CA TYR A 86 -9.90 -16.14 4.90
C TYR A 86 -8.82 -15.66 3.96
N VAL A 87 -9.18 -14.66 3.15
CA VAL A 87 -8.30 -13.93 2.24
C VAL A 87 -8.52 -12.44 2.49
N MET A 88 -7.46 -11.66 2.47
CA MET A 88 -7.53 -10.22 2.60
C MET A 88 -7.41 -9.56 1.23
N VAL A 89 -8.24 -8.58 0.96
CA VAL A 89 -8.24 -7.83 -0.29
C VAL A 89 -8.17 -6.34 0.03
N LYS A 90 -7.21 -5.63 -0.58
CA LYS A 90 -7.12 -4.18 -0.54
C LYS A 90 -7.85 -3.61 -1.74
N MET A 91 -8.90 -2.83 -1.49
CA MET A 91 -9.73 -2.29 -2.56
C MET A 91 -10.48 -1.03 -2.13
N ASN A 92 -10.99 -0.31 -3.12
CA ASN A 92 -12.09 0.63 -2.94
C ASN A 92 -13.41 -0.12 -3.13
N VAL A 93 -14.35 0.04 -2.21
CA VAL A 93 -15.66 -0.60 -2.31
C VAL A 93 -16.52 0.17 -3.29
N THR A 94 -16.61 -0.33 -4.49
CA THR A 94 -17.54 0.10 -5.54
C THR A 94 -18.46 -1.06 -5.89
N ASN A 95 -19.59 -0.78 -6.52
CA ASN A 95 -20.49 -1.85 -6.99
C ASN A 95 -19.76 -2.88 -7.87
N LYS A 96 -18.78 -2.41 -8.66
CA LYS A 96 -18.01 -3.24 -9.57
C LYS A 96 -16.99 -4.10 -8.81
N SER A 97 -16.18 -3.52 -7.93
CA SER A 97 -15.18 -4.26 -7.14
C SER A 97 -15.85 -5.28 -6.21
N TRP A 98 -16.93 -4.87 -5.54
CA TRP A 98 -17.72 -5.76 -4.68
C TRP A 98 -18.26 -6.97 -5.46
N TYR A 99 -18.87 -6.72 -6.64
CA TYR A 99 -19.44 -7.77 -7.48
C TYR A 99 -18.37 -8.75 -7.99
N ILE A 100 -17.23 -8.24 -8.43
CA ILE A 100 -16.12 -9.07 -8.93
C ILE A 100 -15.59 -10.00 -7.83
N ILE A 101 -15.29 -9.46 -6.64
CA ILE A 101 -14.75 -10.24 -5.54
C ILE A 101 -15.75 -11.28 -5.06
N ARG A 102 -17.03 -10.89 -4.86
CA ARG A 102 -18.07 -11.81 -4.40
C ARG A 102 -18.32 -12.97 -5.37
N ASN A 103 -18.20 -12.73 -6.67
CA ASN A 103 -18.41 -13.76 -7.70
C ASN A 103 -17.11 -14.51 -8.07
N THR A 104 -16.00 -14.23 -7.41
CA THR A 104 -14.77 -15.00 -7.62
C THR A 104 -14.97 -16.43 -7.08
N GLN A 105 -14.69 -17.41 -7.95
CA GLN A 105 -14.90 -18.82 -7.60
C GLN A 105 -14.08 -19.22 -6.37
N GLY A 106 -14.75 -19.71 -5.35
CA GLY A 106 -14.16 -20.10 -4.06
C GLY A 106 -14.45 -19.08 -2.95
N VAL A 107 -14.93 -17.90 -3.29
CA VAL A 107 -15.41 -16.89 -2.34
C VAL A 107 -16.83 -17.22 -1.91
N THR A 108 -17.09 -17.12 -0.61
CA THR A 108 -18.44 -17.30 -0.03
C THR A 108 -19.09 -15.97 0.33
N GLY A 109 -18.30 -14.91 0.59
CA GLY A 109 -18.77 -13.57 0.87
C GLY A 109 -17.75 -12.71 1.60
N PHE A 110 -18.10 -11.45 1.84
CA PHE A 110 -17.32 -10.57 2.70
C PHE A 110 -17.60 -10.86 4.17
N VAL A 111 -16.62 -10.56 5.02
CA VAL A 111 -16.78 -10.61 6.48
C VAL A 111 -17.29 -9.25 6.96
N GLY A 112 -18.48 -9.26 7.55
CA GLY A 112 -19.15 -8.07 8.09
C GLY A 112 -20.61 -8.34 8.38
N PRO A 113 -21.32 -7.40 9.04
CA PRO A 113 -22.75 -7.48 9.27
C PRO A 113 -23.49 -7.60 7.94
N ASP A 114 -24.45 -8.50 7.86
CA ASP A 114 -25.27 -8.77 6.66
C ASP A 114 -24.48 -9.09 5.38
N GLY A 115 -23.17 -9.41 5.51
CA GLY A 115 -22.27 -9.68 4.39
C GLY A 115 -21.69 -8.43 3.72
N ASP A 116 -21.87 -7.29 4.34
CA ASP A 116 -21.27 -6.03 3.89
C ASP A 116 -19.78 -5.97 4.27
N PRO A 117 -18.92 -5.47 3.37
CA PRO A 117 -17.50 -5.37 3.64
C PRO A 117 -17.20 -4.32 4.73
N VAL A 118 -16.58 -4.76 5.82
CA VAL A 118 -16.09 -3.86 6.90
C VAL A 118 -14.59 -3.67 6.73
N PRO A 119 -14.10 -2.41 6.65
CA PRO A 119 -12.69 -2.14 6.51
C PRO A 119 -11.93 -2.52 7.79
N LEU A 120 -10.78 -3.17 7.62
CA LEU A 120 -9.88 -3.45 8.72
C LEU A 120 -9.17 -2.17 9.18
N THR A 121 -8.95 -2.08 10.48
CA THR A 121 -8.09 -1.05 11.08
C THR A 121 -6.62 -1.34 10.79
N LYS A 122 -5.75 -0.33 10.82
CA LYS A 122 -4.30 -0.52 10.66
C LYS A 122 -3.72 -1.53 11.68
N ALA A 123 -4.25 -1.55 12.91
CA ALA A 123 -3.83 -2.49 13.94
C ALA A 123 -4.19 -3.95 13.60
N GLU A 124 -5.35 -4.17 13.01
CA GLU A 124 -5.79 -5.50 12.54
C GLU A 124 -4.98 -5.96 11.34
N VAL A 125 -4.75 -5.08 10.35
CA VAL A 125 -3.91 -5.38 9.18
C VAL A 125 -2.52 -5.85 9.61
N ARG A 126 -1.88 -5.17 10.57
CA ARG A 126 -0.59 -5.58 11.15
C ARG A 126 -0.65 -6.94 11.83
N LYS A 127 -1.72 -7.23 12.60
CA LYS A 127 -1.93 -8.53 13.25
C LYS A 127 -2.06 -9.68 12.25
N PHE A 128 -2.61 -9.41 11.08
CA PHE A 128 -2.70 -10.39 9.99
C PHE A 128 -1.38 -10.58 9.24
N GLY A 129 -0.29 -9.92 9.66
CA GLY A 129 1.02 -10.06 9.04
C GLY A 129 1.08 -9.52 7.62
N VAL A 130 0.12 -8.72 7.22
CA VAL A 130 0.18 -8.01 5.94
C VAL A 130 1.24 -6.95 6.07
N LYS A 131 2.33 -7.15 5.38
CA LYS A 131 3.28 -6.07 5.12
C LYS A 131 2.59 -5.16 4.11
N GLU A 132 2.00 -4.07 4.58
CA GLU A 132 1.63 -3.01 3.65
C GLU A 132 2.90 -2.69 2.88
N LYS A 133 2.84 -2.80 1.55
CA LYS A 133 3.86 -2.15 0.73
C LYS A 133 3.78 -0.70 1.17
N GLU A 134 4.82 -0.24 1.86
CA GLU A 134 4.93 1.17 2.14
C GLU A 134 4.76 1.88 0.80
N PRO A 135 3.96 2.94 0.74
CA PRO A 135 3.73 3.64 -0.51
C PRO A 135 5.13 3.91 -1.10
N VAL A 136 5.36 3.42 -2.31
CA VAL A 136 6.56 3.81 -3.07
C VAL A 136 6.31 5.27 -3.37
N PHE A 137 6.81 6.13 -2.48
CA PHE A 137 6.80 7.56 -2.72
C PHE A 137 7.64 7.77 -3.97
N ASN A 138 7.02 8.29 -5.02
CA ASN A 138 7.75 8.76 -6.19
C ASN A 138 8.48 10.04 -5.77
N ILE A 139 9.55 9.85 -4.99
CA ILE A 139 10.30 10.92 -4.37
C ILE A 139 11.13 11.58 -5.47
N LYS A 140 10.69 12.76 -5.90
CA LYS A 140 11.41 13.57 -6.88
C LYS A 140 12.57 14.34 -6.26
N VAL A 141 12.53 14.55 -4.94
CA VAL A 141 13.55 15.31 -4.21
C VAL A 141 14.83 14.52 -4.01
N LYS A 142 15.96 15.20 -4.04
CA LYS A 142 17.32 14.66 -3.92
C LYS A 142 18.04 15.32 -2.75
N PRO A 143 19.08 14.66 -2.19
CA PRO A 143 19.98 15.32 -1.25
C PRO A 143 20.54 16.62 -1.85
N GLY A 144 20.40 17.71 -1.11
CA GLY A 144 20.79 19.07 -1.52
C GLY A 144 19.65 19.96 -1.98
N ASP A 145 18.45 19.42 -2.22
CA ASP A 145 17.28 20.22 -2.59
C ASP A 145 16.70 20.94 -1.36
N ASP A 146 16.11 22.10 -1.61
CA ASP A 146 15.39 22.87 -0.60
C ASP A 146 13.89 22.57 -0.71
N VAL A 147 13.23 22.32 0.43
CA VAL A 147 11.82 21.96 0.52
C VAL A 147 11.10 22.76 1.58
N ASN A 148 9.82 23.01 1.39
CA ASN A 148 8.95 23.60 2.41
C ASN A 148 8.36 22.52 3.31
N ILE A 149 8.37 22.73 4.62
CA ILE A 149 7.69 21.85 5.57
C ILE A 149 6.24 22.29 5.69
N ILE A 150 5.30 21.39 5.33
CA ILE A 150 3.86 21.69 5.30
C ILE A 150 3.10 21.14 6.51
N ALA A 151 3.74 20.26 7.30
CA ALA A 151 3.12 19.67 8.48
C ALA A 151 4.11 19.54 9.67
N GLY A 152 3.56 19.25 10.85
CA GLY A 152 4.35 19.04 12.07
C GLY A 152 4.79 20.31 12.79
N PRO A 153 5.70 20.18 13.78
CA PRO A 153 6.14 21.31 14.62
C PRO A 153 7.01 22.32 13.88
N PHE A 154 7.51 21.99 12.69
CA PHE A 154 8.38 22.83 11.85
C PHE A 154 7.66 23.33 10.61
N LYS A 155 6.34 23.31 10.61
CA LYS A 155 5.53 23.82 9.50
C LYS A 155 5.94 25.26 9.13
N ASP A 156 5.94 25.55 7.82
CA ASP A 156 6.29 26.83 7.20
C ASP A 156 7.80 27.19 7.26
N PHE A 157 8.65 26.24 7.68
CA PHE A 157 10.10 26.38 7.57
C PHE A 157 10.61 25.79 6.27
N VAL A 158 11.69 26.34 5.75
CA VAL A 158 12.45 25.76 4.63
C VAL A 158 13.52 24.85 5.20
N ALA A 159 13.61 23.66 4.64
CA ALA A 159 14.59 22.66 5.04
C ALA A 159 15.45 22.24 3.85
N LYS A 160 16.73 22.04 4.08
CA LYS A 160 17.65 21.49 3.09
C LYS A 160 17.84 20.00 3.31
N ILE A 161 17.55 19.21 2.30
CA ILE A 161 17.63 17.75 2.36
C ILE A 161 19.08 17.30 2.46
N GLU A 162 19.41 16.48 3.47
CA GLU A 162 20.69 15.80 3.62
C GLU A 162 20.64 14.36 3.10
N GLU A 163 19.62 13.60 3.50
CA GLU A 163 19.50 12.19 3.18
C GLU A 163 18.03 11.83 2.93
N VAL A 164 17.78 10.95 1.95
CA VAL A 164 16.45 10.43 1.62
C VAL A 164 16.45 8.91 1.77
N ASP A 165 15.65 8.38 2.70
CA ASP A 165 15.40 6.95 2.85
C ASP A 165 14.14 6.57 2.04
N LEU A 166 14.37 6.09 0.83
CA LEU A 166 13.30 5.69 -0.11
C LEU A 166 12.48 4.50 0.38
N GLU A 167 13.07 3.64 1.22
CA GLU A 167 12.38 2.45 1.72
C GLU A 167 11.40 2.79 2.84
N LYS A 168 11.72 3.79 3.66
CA LYS A 168 10.90 4.21 4.80
C LYS A 168 10.07 5.47 4.55
N GLY A 169 10.32 6.17 3.43
CA GLY A 169 9.68 7.45 3.15
C GLY A 169 10.11 8.57 4.12
N ASN A 170 11.27 8.40 4.77
CA ASN A 170 11.83 9.37 5.72
C ASN A 170 12.90 10.22 5.04
N ILE A 171 12.95 11.47 5.43
CA ILE A 171 13.91 12.45 4.94
C ILE A 171 14.61 13.07 6.13
N LYS A 172 15.94 13.14 6.07
CA LYS A 172 16.71 13.95 7.00
C LYS A 172 17.02 15.28 6.33
N ALA A 173 16.67 16.36 7.00
CA ALA A 173 16.88 17.70 6.48
C ALA A 173 17.38 18.65 7.56
N TYR A 174 18.16 19.64 7.13
CA TYR A 174 18.58 20.75 7.99
C TYR A 174 17.58 21.89 7.91
N VAL A 175 17.14 22.37 9.06
CA VAL A 175 16.33 23.57 9.20
C VAL A 175 17.14 24.63 9.93
N ASP A 176 17.20 25.86 9.39
CA ASP A 176 17.78 26.97 10.11
C ASP A 176 16.81 27.44 11.22
N MET A 177 17.19 27.16 12.45
CA MET A 177 16.47 27.63 13.63
C MET A 177 17.33 28.68 14.37
N PHE A 178 16.95 29.93 14.25
CA PHE A 178 17.64 31.03 14.93
C PHE A 178 19.15 31.13 14.63
N GLY A 179 19.54 30.88 13.35
CA GLY A 179 20.93 30.92 12.92
C GLY A 179 21.74 29.67 13.27
N ARG A 180 21.05 28.53 13.54
CA ARG A 180 21.66 27.22 13.76
C ARG A 180 20.99 26.18 12.88
N ASP A 181 21.77 25.49 12.08
CA ASP A 181 21.31 24.34 11.31
C ASP A 181 21.02 23.16 12.25
N THR A 182 19.78 22.77 12.31
CA THR A 182 19.33 21.65 13.14
C THR A 182 18.86 20.50 12.23
N LEU A 183 19.45 19.33 12.40
CA LEU A 183 19.03 18.14 11.67
C LEU A 183 17.73 17.61 12.26
N ILE A 184 16.73 17.40 11.41
CA ILE A 184 15.43 16.86 11.78
C ILE A 184 15.06 15.71 10.87
N ASP A 185 14.29 14.76 11.40
CA ASP A 185 13.67 13.69 10.63
C ASP A 185 12.25 14.12 10.24
N LEU A 186 11.94 14.04 8.94
CA LEU A 186 10.66 14.39 8.36
C LEU A 186 10.10 13.18 7.58
N GLU A 187 8.78 13.05 7.54
CA GLU A 187 8.14 12.15 6.58
C GLU A 187 7.98 12.87 5.24
N TYR A 188 8.06 12.12 4.13
CA TYR A 188 7.87 12.71 2.80
C TYR A 188 6.52 13.41 2.63
N SER A 189 5.51 12.94 3.37
CA SER A 189 4.18 13.56 3.42
C SER A 189 4.16 14.95 4.06
N ASP A 190 5.21 15.31 4.79
CA ASP A 190 5.29 16.57 5.55
C ASP A 190 6.04 17.68 4.79
N ILE A 191 6.46 17.42 3.56
CA ILE A 191 7.22 18.35 2.73
C ILE A 191 6.54 18.65 1.40
N GLU A 192 6.83 19.81 0.84
CA GLU A 192 6.46 20.25 -0.51
C GLU A 192 7.71 20.80 -1.23
N GLU A 193 7.87 20.44 -2.50
CA GLU A 193 8.95 20.92 -3.36
C GLU A 193 8.80 22.45 -3.58
N ILE A 194 9.92 23.19 -3.57
CA ILE A 194 9.95 24.63 -3.86
C ILE A 194 10.14 24.86 -5.35
#